data_01a783f77b25359cbe1161097834fc71
#
_entry.id   01a783f77b25359cbe1161097834fc71
#
_cell.length_a   1.000
_cell.length_b   1.000
_cell.length_c   1.000
_cell.angle_alpha   90.00
_cell.angle_beta   90.00
_cell.angle_gamma   90.00
#
_symmetry.space_group_name_H-M   'P 1'
#
loop_
_entity.id
_entity.type
_entity.pdbx_description
1 polymer ?
#
loop_
_entity_poly.entity_id
_entity_poly.type
_entity_poly.pdbx_seq_one_letter_code
_entity_poly.pdbx_strand_id
1 'polypeptide(L)' 'MSGHAANPIKAILLALGANFAIFVAKLFAAIVTGSGAMMAEAVHSLADCGNQGLL' A
#
# COMPACT_ATOMS: atom_id res chain seq x y z
N MET A 1 -18.66 -12.90 -9.60
CA MET A 1 -18.46 -12.37 -9.92
C MET A 1 -18.41 -11.75 -10.62
N SER A 2 -18.44 -11.75 -10.67
CA SER A 2 -18.39 -11.24 -11.33
C SER A 2 -18.12 -10.61 -11.78
N GLY A 3 -18.58 -10.63 -11.54
CA GLY A 3 -18.55 -9.71 -12.47
C GLY A 3 -17.34 -9.01 -12.46
N HIS A 4 -17.10 -9.15 -11.85
CA HIS A 4 -16.12 -8.66 -11.97
C HIS A 4 -15.17 -8.45 -12.67
N ALA A 5 -14.88 -9.02 -12.63
CA ALA A 5 -13.87 -9.16 -13.65
C ALA A 5 -13.94 -8.04 -14.67
N ALA A 6 -15.09 -7.51 -14.83
CA ALA A 6 -15.33 -6.49 -15.83
C ALA A 6 -14.68 -5.15 -15.53
N ASN A 7 -14.12 -4.97 -14.34
CA ASN A 7 -13.61 -3.66 -13.98
C ASN A 7 -12.22 -3.74 -13.35
N PRO A 8 -11.18 -3.92 -14.19
CA PRO A 8 -9.81 -4.02 -13.68
C PRO A 8 -9.33 -2.75 -12.99
N ILE A 9 -9.84 -1.59 -13.42
CA ILE A 9 -9.45 -0.32 -12.79
C ILE A 9 -9.91 -0.29 -11.35
N LYS A 10 -11.12 -0.77 -11.08
CA LYS A 10 -11.64 -0.80 -9.73
C LYS A 10 -10.78 -1.71 -8.84
N ALA A 11 -10.39 -2.87 -9.36
CA ALA A 11 -9.55 -3.79 -8.62
C ALA A 11 -8.20 -3.16 -8.29
N ILE A 12 -7.61 -2.47 -9.26
CA ILE A 12 -6.33 -1.79 -9.08
C ILE A 12 -6.46 -0.69 -8.02
N LEU A 13 -7.53 0.09 -8.09
CA LEU A 13 -7.75 1.17 -7.14
C LEU A 13 -7.94 0.64 -5.73
N LEU A 14 -8.66 -0.47 -5.59
CA LEU A 14 -8.85 -1.09 -4.27
C LEU A 14 -7.54 -1.60 -3.70
N ALA A 15 -6.74 -2.26 -4.54
CA ALA A 15 -5.44 -2.77 -4.12
C ALA A 15 -4.50 -1.64 -3.74
N LEU A 16 -4.48 -0.59 -4.56
CA LEU A 16 -3.63 0.57 -4.31
C LEU A 16 -4.04 1.27 -3.02
N GLY A 17 -5.35 1.44 -2.80
CA GLY A 17 -5.85 2.05 -1.59
C GLY A 17 -5.52 1.24 -0.35
N ALA A 18 -5.65 -0.10 -0.43
CA ALA A 18 -5.31 -0.98 0.68
C ALA A 18 -3.82 -0.90 0.99
N ASN A 19 -2.97 -0.92 -0.03
CA ASN A 19 -1.52 -0.82 0.16
C ASN A 19 -1.12 0.52 0.73
N PHE A 20 -1.77 1.58 0.30
CA PHE A 20 -1.51 2.90 0.83
C PHE A 20 -1.89 2.99 2.30
N ALA A 21 -3.03 2.40 2.67
CA ALA A 21 -3.46 2.38 4.07
C ALA A 21 -2.46 1.63 4.94
N ILE A 22 -1.94 0.51 4.44
CA ILE A 22 -0.91 -0.26 5.15
C ILE A 22 0.36 0.56 5.31
N PHE A 23 0.77 1.25 4.26
CA PHE A 23 1.95 2.12 4.31
C PHE A 23 1.78 3.20 5.38
N VAL A 24 0.65 3.86 5.40
CA VAL A 24 0.39 4.92 6.39
C VAL A 24 0.43 4.36 7.80
N ALA A 25 -0.18 3.19 8.01
CA ALA A 25 -0.17 2.54 9.32
C ALA A 25 1.25 2.21 9.77
N LYS A 26 2.05 1.67 8.87
CA LYS A 26 3.45 1.32 9.19
C LYS A 26 4.30 2.56 9.43
N LEU A 27 4.07 3.60 8.65
CA LEU A 27 4.79 4.86 8.84
C LEU A 27 4.47 5.46 10.20
N PHE A 28 3.20 5.47 10.56
CA PHE A 28 2.76 5.97 11.84
C PHE A 28 3.41 5.20 12.98
N ALA A 29 3.39 3.87 12.90
CA ALA A 29 4.01 3.02 13.90
C ALA A 29 5.51 3.28 13.99
N ALA A 30 6.17 3.46 12.87
CA ALA A 30 7.60 3.72 12.80
C ALA A 30 7.95 5.02 13.55
N ILE A 31 7.16 6.06 13.32
CA ILE A 31 7.39 7.36 13.95
C ILE A 31 7.15 7.28 15.45
N VAL A 32 6.04 6.65 15.84
CA VAL A 32 5.65 6.57 17.25
C VAL A 32 6.64 5.73 18.07
N THR A 33 7.10 4.63 17.49
CA THR A 33 7.98 3.71 18.20
C THR A 33 9.46 4.01 18.00
N GLY A 34 9.79 4.83 17.00
CA GLY A 34 11.17 5.09 16.64
C GLY A 34 11.89 3.88 16.07
N SER A 35 11.15 2.92 15.54
CA SER A 35 11.72 1.67 15.04
C SER A 35 12.26 1.84 13.62
N GLY A 36 13.56 1.60 13.45
CA GLY A 36 14.18 1.61 12.13
C GLY A 36 13.66 0.48 11.25
N ALA A 37 13.35 -0.67 11.83
CA ALA A 37 12.80 -1.79 11.09
C ALA A 37 11.42 -1.45 10.52
N MET A 38 10.58 -0.80 11.33
CA MET A 38 9.26 -0.38 10.88
C MET A 38 9.37 0.69 9.79
N MET A 39 10.33 1.58 9.92
CA MET A 39 10.57 2.59 8.90
C MET A 39 10.97 1.94 7.57
N ALA A 40 11.83 0.93 7.62
CA ALA A 40 12.23 0.19 6.44
C ALA A 40 11.03 -0.48 5.78
N GLU A 41 10.13 -1.05 6.58
CA GLU A 41 8.91 -1.66 6.06
C GLU A 41 7.97 -0.63 5.45
N ALA A 42 7.88 0.55 6.05
CA ALA A 42 7.06 1.63 5.50
C ALA A 42 7.59 2.05 4.13
N VAL A 43 8.89 2.22 4.00
CA VAL A 43 9.51 2.57 2.73
C VAL A 43 9.27 1.48 1.69
N HIS A 44 9.36 0.22 2.09
CA HIS A 44 9.09 -0.90 1.20
C HIS A 44 7.63 -0.88 0.72
N SER A 45 6.71 -0.61 1.63
CA SER A 45 5.29 -0.51 1.29
C SER A 45 5.03 0.65 0.33
N LEU A 46 5.73 1.75 0.51
CA LEU A 46 5.62 2.89 -0.38
C LEU A 46 6.14 2.53 -1.78
N ALA A 47 7.24 1.80 -1.84
CA ALA A 47 7.79 1.34 -3.11
C ALA A 47 6.82 0.43 -3.85
N ASP A 48 6.18 -0.49 -3.10
CA ASP A 48 5.17 -1.38 -3.68
C ASP A 48 3.98 -0.60 -4.21
N CYS A 49 3.54 0.39 -3.45
CA CYS A 49 2.42 1.24 -3.84
C CYS A 49 2.75 2.01 -5.12
N GLY A 50 3.95 2.60 -5.17
CA GLY A 50 4.40 3.33 -6.36
C GLY A 50 4.54 2.43 -7.57
N ASN A 51 5.03 1.21 -7.34
CA ASN A 51 5.19 0.24 -8.42
C ASN A 51 3.84 -0.14 -9.01
N GLN A 52 2.84 -0.35 -8.16
CA GLN A 52 1.48 -0.63 -8.63
C GLN A 52 0.91 0.55 -9.40
N GLY A 53 1.16 1.75 -8.93
CA GLY A 53 0.65 2.95 -9.57
C GLY A 53 1.27 3.22 -10.93
N LEU A 54 2.50 2.76 -11.15
CA LEU A 54 3.18 2.94 -12.42
C LEU A 54 2.79 1.89 -13.44
N LEU A 55 2.29 0.77 -13.00
CA LEU A 55 1.86 -0.30 -13.90
C LEU A 55 0.44 -0.09 -14.33
#